data_7d954ec1eff8b0e4ea8d28f4a02b3584
#
_entry.id   7d954ec1eff8b0e4ea8d28f4a02b3584
#
_cell.length_a   1.000
_cell.length_b   1.000
_cell.length_c   1.000
_cell.angle_alpha   90.00
_cell.angle_beta   90.00
_cell.angle_gamma   90.00
#
_symmetry.space_group_name_H-M   'P 1'
#
loop_
_entity.id
_entity.type
_entity.pdbx_description
1 polymer ?
#
loop_
_entity_poly.entity_id
_entity_poly.type
_entity_poly.pdbx_seq_one_letter_code
_entity_poly.pdbx_strand_id
1 'polypeptide(L)'
;MATQSPAPHAHPVYAAMGETIFEAMSALCRDGSRVNLGQGFPDDNGPPELRDAAARALASRSNQYPPMAGVPELRDAVAAFYRRTQGLDLTRDGVIVTSGATEALTAAILSVVAPGDEVLVFAPSYDLYAPMVRRAGGTPVFVALTPPAWRYDRAAIAAAITPRTTAIIVNDPLNPTGSVASAAELADLAALCSDHDLVAICDEVWEGVRFDGVPHRSLLSLPGMAERTIKIGSAGKLFGLTGWKIGWLCAAPAMARLVARAHQFLTFTTMPATQYAVAEGLARDDVLARQHAGWARTREALLRLLADAGFAVLPAPATWFACIDLAASGIALDDAEFSRRAVHEGGVATIPLSAFVEDGAPTGVVRLCHCKDEAVLAEGVRRLAVFRDGLG
;
A
#
# COMPACT_ATOMS: atom_id res chain seq x y z
N MET A 1 -28.08 -6.13 -12.63
CA MET A 1 -26.83 -6.69 -13.18
C MET A 1 -27.06 -8.16 -13.42
N ALA A 2 -26.87 -8.65 -14.64
CA ALA A 2 -26.96 -10.07 -14.92
C ALA A 2 -25.79 -10.77 -14.21
N THR A 3 -26.08 -11.66 -13.27
CA THR A 3 -25.10 -12.54 -12.65
C THR A 3 -24.58 -13.48 -13.74
N GLN A 4 -23.37 -13.22 -14.23
CA GLN A 4 -22.69 -14.19 -15.07
C GLN A 4 -22.51 -15.48 -14.26
N SER A 5 -22.93 -16.61 -14.80
CA SER A 5 -22.65 -17.91 -14.19
C SER A 5 -21.14 -18.05 -14.01
N PRO A 6 -20.66 -18.47 -12.84
CA PRO A 6 -19.22 -18.63 -12.61
C PRO A 6 -18.66 -19.65 -13.62
N ALA A 7 -17.41 -19.41 -14.05
CA ALA A 7 -16.71 -20.34 -14.91
C ALA A 7 -16.70 -21.76 -14.28
N PRO A 8 -16.86 -22.83 -15.05
CA PRO A 8 -16.80 -24.17 -14.49
C PRO A 8 -15.46 -24.42 -13.81
N HIS A 9 -15.49 -24.99 -12.61
CA HIS A 9 -14.29 -25.26 -11.77
C HIS A 9 -13.51 -24.03 -11.29
N ALA A 10 -14.16 -22.85 -11.17
CA ALA A 10 -13.54 -21.66 -10.58
C ALA A 10 -13.15 -21.91 -9.12
N HIS A 11 -11.97 -21.45 -8.72
CA HIS A 11 -11.55 -21.51 -7.32
C HIS A 11 -12.45 -20.62 -6.46
N PRO A 12 -13.01 -21.11 -5.33
CA PRO A 12 -14.02 -20.39 -4.55
C PRO A 12 -13.63 -18.96 -4.15
N VAL A 13 -12.38 -18.76 -3.75
CA VAL A 13 -11.86 -17.41 -3.37
C VAL A 13 -12.05 -16.42 -4.53
N TYR A 14 -11.66 -16.80 -5.75
CA TYR A 14 -11.74 -15.88 -6.89
C TYR A 14 -13.15 -15.78 -7.48
N ALA A 15 -13.93 -16.86 -7.39
CA ALA A 15 -15.33 -16.86 -7.81
C ALA A 15 -16.22 -15.94 -6.97
N ALA A 16 -15.84 -15.73 -5.70
CA ALA A 16 -16.53 -14.82 -4.79
C ALA A 16 -16.13 -13.33 -4.96
N MET A 17 -15.05 -13.05 -5.68
CA MET A 17 -14.57 -11.67 -5.90
C MET A 17 -15.34 -11.00 -7.04
N GLY A 18 -15.78 -9.76 -6.78
CA GLY A 18 -16.32 -8.87 -7.81
C GLY A 18 -15.23 -8.00 -8.47
N GLU A 19 -15.66 -7.10 -9.34
CA GLU A 19 -14.80 -6.02 -9.83
C GLU A 19 -14.39 -5.12 -8.67
N THR A 20 -13.10 -4.77 -8.61
CA THR A 20 -12.62 -3.89 -7.54
C THR A 20 -13.15 -2.48 -7.71
N ILE A 21 -13.37 -1.78 -6.60
CA ILE A 21 -13.80 -0.37 -6.63
C ILE A 21 -12.81 0.49 -7.43
N PHE A 22 -11.53 0.15 -7.41
CA PHE A 22 -10.47 0.86 -8.13
C PHE A 22 -10.66 0.75 -9.64
N GLU A 23 -10.94 -0.44 -10.16
CA GLU A 23 -11.19 -0.65 -11.59
C GLU A 23 -12.49 0.01 -12.01
N ALA A 24 -13.57 -0.17 -11.24
CA ALA A 24 -14.88 0.44 -11.51
C ALA A 24 -14.79 1.98 -11.60
N MET A 25 -14.16 2.63 -10.61
CA MET A 25 -14.00 4.09 -10.60
C MET A 25 -13.09 4.57 -11.73
N SER A 26 -12.03 3.81 -12.06
CA SER A 26 -11.12 4.16 -13.16
C SER A 26 -11.80 4.02 -14.52
N ALA A 27 -12.61 2.99 -14.70
CA ALA A 27 -13.37 2.78 -15.94
C ALA A 27 -14.29 3.95 -16.23
N LEU A 28 -14.94 4.51 -15.20
CA LEU A 28 -15.81 5.69 -15.32
C LEU A 28 -15.07 6.98 -15.71
N CYS A 29 -13.76 7.04 -15.50
CA CYS A 29 -12.94 8.22 -15.80
C CYS A 29 -12.12 8.12 -17.10
N ARG A 30 -12.16 6.98 -17.82
CA ARG A 30 -11.31 6.73 -19.00
C ARG A 30 -11.52 7.70 -20.16
N ASP A 31 -12.71 8.23 -20.30
CA ASP A 31 -13.05 9.17 -21.37
C ASP A 31 -12.55 10.61 -21.12
N GLY A 32 -11.97 10.87 -19.95
CA GLY A 32 -11.45 12.17 -19.55
C GLY A 32 -12.54 13.20 -19.17
N SER A 33 -13.83 12.82 -19.22
CA SER A 33 -14.92 13.73 -18.83
C SER A 33 -15.02 13.96 -17.32
N ARG A 34 -14.47 13.02 -16.54
CA ARG A 34 -14.46 13.00 -15.07
C ARG A 34 -13.06 13.12 -14.51
N VAL A 35 -12.94 13.79 -13.39
CA VAL A 35 -11.70 13.91 -12.63
C VAL A 35 -11.52 12.68 -11.74
N ASN A 36 -10.37 12.00 -11.86
CA ASN A 36 -10.07 10.83 -11.04
C ASN A 36 -9.17 11.20 -9.86
N LEU A 37 -9.78 11.46 -8.70
CA LEU A 37 -9.07 11.62 -7.43
C LEU A 37 -9.05 10.33 -6.59
N GLY A 38 -9.60 9.23 -7.09
CA GLY A 38 -9.64 7.96 -6.35
C GLY A 38 -8.38 7.10 -6.52
N GLN A 39 -7.72 7.18 -7.67
CA GLN A 39 -6.58 6.32 -8.01
C GLN A 39 -5.28 6.77 -7.38
N GLY A 40 -4.58 5.81 -6.73
CA GLY A 40 -3.34 6.02 -6.01
C GLY A 40 -2.08 5.85 -6.87
N PHE A 41 -1.95 6.61 -7.96
CA PHE A 41 -0.71 6.73 -8.71
C PHE A 41 -0.53 8.17 -9.25
N PRO A 42 0.74 8.63 -9.41
CA PRO A 42 1.04 9.94 -9.99
C PRO A 42 0.61 10.08 -11.45
N ASP A 43 0.35 11.33 -11.87
CA ASP A 43 0.09 11.66 -13.28
C ASP A 43 1.40 11.82 -14.06
N ASP A 44 2.54 12.03 -13.37
CA ASP A 44 3.87 12.15 -13.99
C ASP A 44 4.48 10.79 -14.38
N ASN A 45 5.54 10.83 -15.17
CA ASN A 45 6.25 9.65 -15.64
C ASN A 45 7.42 9.24 -14.73
N GLY A 46 7.49 9.74 -13.50
CA GLY A 46 8.58 9.50 -12.56
C GLY A 46 9.92 10.14 -12.96
N PRO A 47 10.97 9.97 -12.16
CA PRO A 47 12.26 10.61 -12.35
C PRO A 47 12.90 10.28 -13.71
N PRO A 48 13.31 11.29 -14.52
CA PRO A 48 13.97 11.05 -15.80
C PRO A 48 15.26 10.25 -15.65
N GLU A 49 15.99 10.44 -14.56
CA GLU A 49 17.25 9.73 -14.30
C GLU A 49 17.07 8.21 -14.26
N LEU A 50 15.97 7.73 -13.63
CA LEU A 50 15.66 6.31 -13.59
C LEU A 50 15.20 5.79 -14.95
N ARG A 51 14.39 6.57 -15.68
CA ARG A 51 13.96 6.20 -17.04
C ARG A 51 15.15 6.08 -17.99
N ASP A 52 16.09 7.03 -17.93
CA ASP A 52 17.31 6.99 -18.73
C ASP A 52 18.22 5.83 -18.33
N ALA A 53 18.33 5.53 -17.03
CA ALA A 53 19.06 4.36 -16.53
C ALA A 53 18.46 3.04 -17.04
N ALA A 54 17.13 2.92 -17.05
CA ALA A 54 16.45 1.75 -17.61
C ALA A 54 16.69 1.61 -19.11
N ALA A 55 16.62 2.71 -19.87
CA ALA A 55 16.90 2.70 -21.31
C ALA A 55 18.35 2.30 -21.59
N ARG A 56 19.32 2.83 -20.85
CA ARG A 56 20.72 2.41 -20.95
C ARG A 56 20.90 0.93 -20.62
N ALA A 57 20.25 0.45 -19.56
CA ALA A 57 20.35 -0.96 -19.16
C ALA A 57 19.74 -1.90 -20.20
N LEU A 58 18.60 -1.55 -20.81
CA LEU A 58 18.00 -2.29 -21.92
C LEU A 58 18.97 -2.45 -23.11
N ALA A 59 19.70 -1.38 -23.44
CA ALA A 59 20.60 -1.38 -24.59
C ALA A 59 21.95 -2.06 -24.32
N SER A 60 22.47 -2.04 -23.08
CA SER A 60 23.86 -2.40 -22.77
C SER A 60 24.03 -3.60 -21.82
N ARG A 61 22.95 -4.03 -21.13
CA ARG A 61 22.98 -5.17 -20.21
C ARG A 61 22.29 -6.40 -20.80
N SER A 62 22.45 -7.54 -20.15
CA SER A 62 21.73 -8.75 -20.55
C SER A 62 20.21 -8.57 -20.34
N ASN A 63 19.44 -8.94 -21.35
CA ASN A 63 17.98 -9.01 -21.31
C ASN A 63 17.48 -10.45 -21.04
N GLN A 64 18.38 -11.37 -20.71
CA GLN A 64 18.01 -12.72 -20.29
C GLN A 64 17.64 -12.75 -18.81
N TYR A 65 17.14 -13.89 -18.34
CA TYR A 65 16.75 -14.07 -16.94
C TYR A 65 17.88 -13.66 -15.98
N PRO A 66 17.65 -12.68 -15.11
CA PRO A 66 18.56 -12.42 -14.00
C PRO A 66 18.43 -13.54 -12.94
N PRO A 67 19.30 -13.56 -11.91
CA PRO A 67 19.09 -14.44 -10.77
C PRO A 67 17.68 -14.32 -10.19
N MET A 68 17.11 -15.44 -9.78
CA MET A 68 15.75 -15.52 -9.22
C MET A 68 15.52 -14.51 -8.09
N ALA A 69 16.46 -14.35 -7.18
CA ALA A 69 16.36 -13.38 -6.07
C ALA A 69 16.54 -11.91 -6.50
N GLY A 70 16.76 -11.63 -7.77
CA GLY A 70 17.06 -10.31 -8.33
C GLY A 70 18.54 -10.08 -8.60
N VAL A 71 18.85 -9.03 -9.38
CA VAL A 71 20.24 -8.67 -9.68
C VAL A 71 20.99 -8.28 -8.40
N PRO A 72 22.25 -8.70 -8.25
CA PRO A 72 23.05 -8.39 -7.07
C PRO A 72 23.10 -6.90 -6.75
N GLU A 73 23.20 -6.07 -7.79
CA GLU A 73 23.28 -4.61 -7.67
C GLU A 73 22.05 -4.01 -6.96
N LEU A 74 20.84 -4.49 -7.29
CA LEU A 74 19.63 -3.99 -6.63
C LEU A 74 19.52 -4.51 -5.19
N ARG A 75 19.84 -5.77 -4.95
CA ARG A 75 19.79 -6.34 -3.61
C ARG A 75 20.78 -5.65 -2.66
N ASP A 76 21.98 -5.32 -3.14
CA ASP A 76 22.97 -4.53 -2.39
C ASP A 76 22.50 -3.08 -2.18
N ALA A 77 21.93 -2.48 -3.21
CA ALA A 77 21.40 -1.13 -3.13
C ALA A 77 20.25 -1.02 -2.11
N VAL A 78 19.34 -2.00 -2.04
CA VAL A 78 18.27 -2.08 -1.04
C VAL A 78 18.85 -2.20 0.37
N ALA A 79 19.82 -3.09 0.59
CA ALA A 79 20.46 -3.25 1.89
C ALA A 79 21.18 -1.95 2.32
N ALA A 80 21.90 -1.30 1.41
CA ALA A 80 22.58 -0.03 1.66
C ALA A 80 21.59 1.12 1.92
N PHE A 81 20.50 1.18 1.17
CA PHE A 81 19.42 2.16 1.36
C PHE A 81 18.84 2.06 2.77
N TYR A 82 18.45 0.88 3.22
CA TYR A 82 17.87 0.69 4.54
C TYR A 82 18.86 0.89 5.69
N ARG A 83 20.15 0.55 5.47
CA ARG A 83 21.19 0.88 6.45
C ARG A 83 21.32 2.40 6.62
N ARG A 84 21.32 3.15 5.52
CA ARG A 84 21.48 4.62 5.54
C ARG A 84 20.23 5.32 6.08
N THR A 85 19.03 4.87 5.71
CA THR A 85 17.80 5.61 6.02
C THR A 85 17.10 5.15 7.29
N GLN A 86 17.29 3.91 7.71
CA GLN A 86 16.57 3.29 8.83
C GLN A 86 17.48 2.56 9.83
N GLY A 87 18.80 2.51 9.58
CA GLY A 87 19.75 1.82 10.46
C GLY A 87 19.59 0.29 10.48
N LEU A 88 18.94 -0.30 9.48
CA LEU A 88 18.73 -1.75 9.42
C LEU A 88 20.02 -2.45 8.94
N ASP A 89 20.48 -3.46 9.68
CA ASP A 89 21.63 -4.27 9.29
C ASP A 89 21.18 -5.43 8.41
N LEU A 90 20.92 -5.12 7.15
CA LEU A 90 20.52 -6.09 6.13
C LEU A 90 21.71 -6.48 5.27
N THR A 91 21.75 -7.76 4.88
CA THR A 91 22.66 -8.25 3.86
C THR A 91 21.92 -8.61 2.59
N ARG A 92 22.64 -8.75 1.48
CA ARG A 92 22.09 -9.22 0.20
C ARG A 92 21.24 -10.49 0.36
N ASP A 93 21.62 -11.40 1.24
CA ASP A 93 20.95 -12.70 1.42
C ASP A 93 19.57 -12.58 2.10
N GLY A 94 19.32 -11.45 2.74
CA GLY A 94 18.01 -11.10 3.30
C GLY A 94 17.08 -10.35 2.33
N VAL A 95 17.53 -10.05 1.09
CA VAL A 95 16.74 -9.25 0.13
C VAL A 95 16.32 -10.09 -1.06
N ILE A 96 15.04 -10.14 -1.38
CA ILE A 96 14.48 -10.77 -2.59
C ILE A 96 13.71 -9.70 -3.38
N VAL A 97 14.06 -9.53 -4.65
CA VAL A 97 13.37 -8.61 -5.58
C VAL A 97 12.16 -9.30 -6.17
N THR A 98 11.05 -8.59 -6.23
CA THR A 98 9.75 -9.12 -6.66
C THR A 98 9.08 -8.23 -7.70
N SER A 99 8.08 -8.78 -8.40
CA SER A 99 7.22 -8.01 -9.33
C SER A 99 6.25 -7.11 -8.55
N GLY A 100 6.81 -6.07 -7.93
CA GLY A 100 6.12 -5.16 -7.02
C GLY A 100 5.81 -5.78 -5.66
N ALA A 101 5.30 -4.96 -4.76
CA ALA A 101 4.91 -5.38 -3.42
C ALA A 101 3.77 -6.42 -3.42
N THR A 102 2.89 -6.37 -4.42
CA THR A 102 1.78 -7.34 -4.58
C THR A 102 2.31 -8.78 -4.59
N GLU A 103 3.38 -9.03 -5.35
CA GLU A 103 4.01 -10.35 -5.36
C GLU A 103 4.74 -10.65 -4.06
N ALA A 104 5.47 -9.67 -3.49
CA ALA A 104 6.16 -9.86 -2.22
C ALA A 104 5.21 -10.29 -1.10
N LEU A 105 4.06 -9.60 -0.99
CA LEU A 105 2.98 -9.94 -0.06
C LEU A 105 2.41 -11.33 -0.31
N THR A 106 2.11 -11.63 -1.58
CA THR A 106 1.59 -12.95 -1.97
C THR A 106 2.58 -14.06 -1.61
N ALA A 107 3.86 -13.90 -1.96
CA ALA A 107 4.90 -14.88 -1.65
C ALA A 107 5.08 -15.04 -0.13
N ALA A 108 5.07 -13.94 0.63
CA ALA A 108 5.15 -13.97 2.08
C ALA A 108 3.98 -14.76 2.70
N ILE A 109 2.74 -14.41 2.34
CA ILE A 109 1.54 -15.08 2.86
C ILE A 109 1.56 -16.57 2.51
N LEU A 110 1.82 -16.94 1.25
CA LEU A 110 1.86 -18.34 0.82
C LEU A 110 3.00 -19.15 1.46
N SER A 111 4.02 -18.48 1.99
CA SER A 111 5.17 -19.14 2.61
C SER A 111 4.99 -19.41 4.10
N VAL A 112 4.16 -18.61 4.79
CA VAL A 112 4.02 -18.68 6.25
C VAL A 112 2.64 -19.13 6.72
N VAL A 113 1.63 -19.07 5.85
CA VAL A 113 0.25 -19.44 6.19
C VAL A 113 -0.04 -20.84 5.66
N ALA A 114 -0.46 -21.73 6.56
CA ALA A 114 -0.91 -23.09 6.24
C ALA A 114 -2.45 -23.21 6.37
N PRO A 115 -3.06 -24.26 5.79
CA PRO A 115 -4.48 -24.52 5.99
C PRO A 115 -4.87 -24.65 7.46
N GLY A 116 -5.84 -23.84 7.89
CA GLY A 116 -6.33 -23.81 9.27
C GLY A 116 -5.70 -22.72 10.15
N ASP A 117 -4.65 -22.05 9.68
CA ASP A 117 -4.05 -20.92 10.39
C ASP A 117 -4.97 -19.70 10.39
N GLU A 118 -4.81 -18.87 11.39
CA GLU A 118 -5.42 -17.54 11.47
C GLU A 118 -4.36 -16.45 11.28
N VAL A 119 -4.73 -15.41 10.54
CA VAL A 119 -3.86 -14.26 10.28
C VAL A 119 -4.59 -13.00 10.69
N LEU A 120 -4.01 -12.21 11.59
CA LEU A 120 -4.57 -10.90 11.95
C LEU A 120 -4.38 -9.90 10.81
N VAL A 121 -5.46 -9.23 10.45
CA VAL A 121 -5.53 -8.19 9.42
C VAL A 121 -6.20 -6.97 10.02
N PHE A 122 -5.58 -5.80 9.91
CA PHE A 122 -6.15 -4.55 10.41
C PHE A 122 -7.05 -3.90 9.37
N ALA A 123 -8.30 -3.60 9.74
CA ALA A 123 -9.27 -2.95 8.86
C ALA A 123 -9.44 -1.45 9.25
N PRO A 124 -9.47 -0.52 8.28
CA PRO A 124 -9.48 -0.74 6.84
C PRO A 124 -8.15 -1.31 6.31
N SER A 125 -8.22 -2.21 5.32
CA SER A 125 -7.08 -2.97 4.81
C SER A 125 -6.99 -2.97 3.29
N TYR A 126 -5.78 -3.08 2.76
CA TYR A 126 -5.58 -3.28 1.33
C TYR A 126 -6.23 -4.60 0.89
N ASP A 127 -6.93 -4.56 -0.23
CA ASP A 127 -7.82 -5.61 -0.74
C ASP A 127 -7.13 -6.95 -1.10
N LEU A 128 -5.81 -6.99 -1.13
CA LEU A 128 -5.04 -8.19 -1.39
C LEU A 128 -4.97 -9.14 -0.18
N TYR A 129 -4.92 -8.61 1.06
CA TYR A 129 -4.49 -9.39 2.22
C TYR A 129 -5.44 -10.57 2.48
N ALA A 130 -6.73 -10.30 2.68
CA ALA A 130 -7.71 -11.32 3.01
C ALA A 130 -7.90 -12.40 1.92
N PRO A 131 -8.01 -12.06 0.63
CA PRO A 131 -8.07 -13.07 -0.43
C PRO A 131 -6.84 -13.97 -0.47
N MET A 132 -5.64 -13.43 -0.23
CA MET A 132 -4.42 -14.23 -0.26
C MET A 132 -4.27 -15.14 0.96
N VAL A 133 -4.69 -14.68 2.14
CA VAL A 133 -4.79 -15.54 3.34
C VAL A 133 -5.74 -16.70 3.08
N ARG A 134 -6.93 -16.43 2.55
CA ARG A 134 -7.90 -17.48 2.18
C ARG A 134 -7.36 -18.41 1.08
N ARG A 135 -6.62 -17.86 0.13
CA ARG A 135 -5.99 -18.65 -0.94
C ARG A 135 -4.93 -19.60 -0.40
N ALA A 136 -4.22 -19.23 0.66
CA ALA A 136 -3.30 -20.09 1.39
C ALA A 136 -3.99 -21.17 2.24
N GLY A 137 -5.31 -21.09 2.41
CA GLY A 137 -6.12 -21.98 3.27
C GLY A 137 -6.27 -21.46 4.70
N GLY A 138 -5.77 -20.26 4.99
CA GLY A 138 -5.92 -19.59 6.27
C GLY A 138 -7.22 -18.79 6.40
N THR A 139 -7.47 -18.32 7.61
CA THR A 139 -8.61 -17.47 7.95
C THR A 139 -8.11 -16.07 8.33
N PRO A 140 -8.49 -15.01 7.61
CA PRO A 140 -8.21 -13.65 8.05
C PRO A 140 -9.10 -13.30 9.25
N VAL A 141 -8.48 -12.81 10.33
CA VAL A 141 -9.16 -12.32 11.54
C VAL A 141 -8.98 -10.81 11.57
N PHE A 142 -10.08 -10.08 11.44
CA PHE A 142 -10.03 -8.62 11.33
C PHE A 142 -10.03 -7.94 12.69
N VAL A 143 -9.11 -6.99 12.86
CA VAL A 143 -9.07 -6.07 14.00
C VAL A 143 -9.35 -4.66 13.47
N ALA A 144 -10.42 -4.05 13.95
CA ALA A 144 -10.84 -2.73 13.49
C ALA A 144 -9.92 -1.63 14.02
N LEU A 145 -9.48 -0.76 13.13
CA LEU A 145 -8.89 0.53 13.45
C LEU A 145 -9.98 1.59 13.28
N THR A 146 -10.10 2.52 14.23
CA THR A 146 -11.21 3.48 14.24
C THR A 146 -10.75 4.92 13.98
N PRO A 147 -11.57 5.72 13.25
CA PRO A 147 -11.29 7.13 13.05
C PRO A 147 -11.36 7.91 14.38
N PRO A 148 -10.74 9.09 14.47
CA PRO A 148 -9.95 9.73 13.43
C PRO A 148 -8.50 9.26 13.40
N ALA A 149 -8.04 8.50 14.39
CA ALA A 149 -6.63 8.25 14.64
C ALA A 149 -6.11 6.92 14.08
N TRP A 150 -7.01 5.95 13.81
CA TRP A 150 -6.68 4.64 13.22
C TRP A 150 -5.56 3.90 13.98
N ARG A 151 -5.72 3.78 15.33
CA ARG A 151 -4.69 3.27 16.23
C ARG A 151 -4.72 1.76 16.38
N TYR A 152 -3.52 1.18 16.52
CA TYR A 152 -3.32 -0.22 16.90
C TYR A 152 -3.59 -0.38 18.40
N ASP A 153 -4.78 -0.86 18.76
CA ASP A 153 -5.16 -1.10 20.16
C ASP A 153 -4.63 -2.46 20.64
N ARG A 154 -3.67 -2.45 21.57
CA ARG A 154 -3.05 -3.65 22.12
C ARG A 154 -4.07 -4.63 22.68
N ALA A 155 -5.09 -4.15 23.40
CA ALA A 155 -6.07 -5.02 24.04
C ALA A 155 -6.96 -5.70 23.00
N ALA A 156 -7.42 -4.96 21.99
CA ALA A 156 -8.21 -5.52 20.89
C ALA A 156 -7.39 -6.55 20.09
N ILE A 157 -6.11 -6.27 19.81
CA ILE A 157 -5.22 -7.19 19.11
C ILE A 157 -5.02 -8.47 19.93
N ALA A 158 -4.69 -8.34 21.23
CA ALA A 158 -4.48 -9.49 22.12
C ALA A 158 -5.74 -10.36 22.24
N ALA A 159 -6.92 -9.76 22.28
CA ALA A 159 -8.19 -10.49 22.34
C ALA A 159 -8.51 -11.27 21.05
N ALA A 160 -7.95 -10.85 19.90
CA ALA A 160 -8.12 -11.52 18.62
C ALA A 160 -7.14 -12.68 18.39
N ILE A 161 -6.08 -12.78 19.20
CA ILE A 161 -5.09 -13.86 19.08
C ILE A 161 -5.66 -15.16 19.67
N THR A 162 -5.55 -16.25 18.91
CA THR A 162 -5.89 -17.60 19.33
C THR A 162 -4.69 -18.55 19.16
N PRO A 163 -4.77 -19.80 19.64
CA PRO A 163 -3.72 -20.79 19.36
C PRO A 163 -3.50 -21.11 17.87
N ARG A 164 -4.40 -20.69 16.98
CA ARG A 164 -4.26 -20.86 15.53
C ARG A 164 -3.67 -19.63 14.85
N THR A 165 -3.52 -18.52 15.55
CA THR A 165 -2.93 -17.31 14.99
C THR A 165 -1.43 -17.52 14.78
N THR A 166 -0.97 -17.42 13.53
CA THR A 166 0.44 -17.65 13.15
C THR A 166 1.12 -16.41 12.58
N ALA A 167 0.34 -15.46 12.10
CA ALA A 167 0.88 -14.25 11.50
C ALA A 167 -0.01 -13.01 11.72
N ILE A 168 0.61 -11.86 11.54
CA ILE A 168 -0.02 -10.54 11.57
C ILE A 168 0.42 -9.77 10.32
N ILE A 169 -0.51 -9.11 9.62
CA ILE A 169 -0.20 -8.22 8.50
C ILE A 169 -0.32 -6.79 8.97
N VAL A 170 0.79 -6.06 8.97
CA VAL A 170 0.87 -4.66 9.39
C VAL A 170 1.15 -3.79 8.19
N ASN A 171 0.29 -2.82 7.90
CA ASN A 171 0.53 -1.82 6.87
C ASN A 171 0.83 -0.46 7.52
N ASP A 172 2.11 -0.06 7.49
CA ASP A 172 2.55 1.20 8.09
C ASP A 172 3.61 1.89 7.20
N PRO A 173 3.35 3.13 6.75
CA PRO A 173 2.11 3.92 6.86
C PRO A 173 0.89 3.25 6.22
N LEU A 174 -0.29 3.48 6.83
CA LEU A 174 -1.52 2.77 6.50
C LEU A 174 -2.18 3.31 5.22
N ASN A 175 -2.41 2.47 4.23
CA ASN A 175 -3.37 2.70 3.17
C ASN A 175 -4.72 2.08 3.59
N PRO A 176 -5.83 2.83 3.67
CA PRO A 176 -6.13 4.07 2.91
C PRO A 176 -5.97 5.38 3.68
N THR A 177 -5.70 5.39 4.97
CA THR A 177 -5.93 6.53 5.85
C THR A 177 -4.73 7.49 5.95
N GLY A 178 -3.53 7.04 5.61
CA GLY A 178 -2.30 7.81 5.78
C GLY A 178 -1.81 7.93 7.23
N SER A 179 -2.42 7.20 8.17
CA SER A 179 -1.96 7.16 9.56
C SER A 179 -0.60 6.44 9.66
N VAL A 180 0.14 6.76 10.71
CA VAL A 180 1.45 6.17 11.03
C VAL A 180 1.42 5.67 12.47
N ALA A 181 1.90 4.46 12.67
CA ALA A 181 2.01 3.86 13.99
C ALA A 181 2.99 4.64 14.88
N SER A 182 2.62 4.88 16.12
CA SER A 182 3.53 5.46 17.12
C SER A 182 4.59 4.44 17.56
N ALA A 183 5.66 4.92 18.18
CA ALA A 183 6.69 4.04 18.73
C ALA A 183 6.14 3.08 19.81
N ALA A 184 5.13 3.51 20.57
CA ALA A 184 4.48 2.67 21.57
C ALA A 184 3.66 1.55 20.93
N GLU A 185 2.86 1.88 19.90
CA GLU A 185 2.09 0.87 19.14
C GLU A 185 2.99 -0.17 18.47
N LEU A 186 4.11 0.27 17.87
CA LEU A 186 5.07 -0.66 17.29
C LEU A 186 5.72 -1.55 18.35
N ALA A 187 6.02 -1.03 19.54
CA ALA A 187 6.54 -1.82 20.65
C ALA A 187 5.50 -2.84 21.16
N ASP A 188 4.24 -2.45 21.23
CA ASP A 188 3.13 -3.36 21.58
C ASP A 188 2.95 -4.48 20.54
N LEU A 189 2.99 -4.15 19.25
CA LEU A 189 2.94 -5.13 18.16
C LEU A 189 4.12 -6.11 18.23
N ALA A 190 5.34 -5.60 18.47
CA ALA A 190 6.53 -6.44 18.62
C ALA A 190 6.44 -7.38 19.83
N ALA A 191 5.95 -6.87 20.96
CA ALA A 191 5.74 -7.69 22.16
C ALA A 191 4.72 -8.81 21.89
N LEU A 192 3.57 -8.50 21.31
CA LEU A 192 2.55 -9.49 20.96
C LEU A 192 3.10 -10.54 19.97
N CYS A 193 3.85 -10.13 18.95
CA CYS A 193 4.49 -11.07 18.03
C CYS A 193 5.47 -12.00 18.74
N SER A 194 6.24 -11.49 19.71
CA SER A 194 7.21 -12.28 20.47
C SER A 194 6.54 -13.22 21.48
N ASP A 195 5.51 -12.72 22.21
CA ASP A 195 4.80 -13.47 23.25
C ASP A 195 4.00 -14.64 22.65
N HIS A 196 3.50 -14.50 21.42
CA HIS A 196 2.65 -15.49 20.75
C HIS A 196 3.31 -16.18 19.56
N ASP A 197 4.63 -15.99 19.35
CA ASP A 197 5.41 -16.56 18.24
C ASP A 197 4.84 -16.28 16.85
N LEU A 198 4.36 -15.05 16.62
CA LEU A 198 3.77 -14.64 15.35
C LEU A 198 4.83 -14.16 14.36
N VAL A 199 4.61 -14.42 13.07
CA VAL A 199 5.33 -13.79 11.97
C VAL A 199 4.67 -12.46 11.61
N ALA A 200 5.45 -11.38 11.55
CA ALA A 200 4.99 -10.07 11.10
C ALA A 200 5.28 -9.88 9.61
N ILE A 201 4.23 -9.79 8.78
CA ILE A 201 4.31 -9.39 7.37
C ILE A 201 4.05 -7.89 7.33
N CYS A 202 5.09 -7.10 7.09
CA CYS A 202 5.04 -5.64 7.18
C CYS A 202 5.01 -5.01 5.79
N ASP A 203 3.85 -4.56 5.35
CA ASP A 203 3.68 -3.76 4.14
C ASP A 203 4.08 -2.31 4.44
N GLU A 204 5.35 -1.99 4.18
CA GLU A 204 5.95 -0.68 4.44
C GLU A 204 6.20 0.10 3.14
N VAL A 205 5.43 -0.15 2.09
CA VAL A 205 5.62 0.47 0.76
C VAL A 205 5.54 2.00 0.79
N TRP A 206 4.89 2.57 1.79
CA TRP A 206 4.73 4.02 1.95
C TRP A 206 5.82 4.68 2.79
N GLU A 207 6.83 3.94 3.21
CA GLU A 207 7.93 4.40 4.06
C GLU A 207 8.65 5.68 3.58
N GLY A 208 8.70 5.92 2.26
CA GLY A 208 9.28 7.12 1.66
C GLY A 208 8.29 8.26 1.43
N VAL A 209 7.00 8.07 1.74
CA VAL A 209 5.93 9.06 1.51
C VAL A 209 5.34 9.47 2.85
N ARG A 210 6.12 10.23 3.61
CA ARG A 210 5.78 10.73 4.95
C ARG A 210 6.07 12.21 5.01
N PHE A 211 5.23 12.93 5.69
CA PHE A 211 5.25 14.39 5.78
C PHE A 211 5.35 14.82 7.24
N ASP A 212 5.43 16.12 7.47
CA ASP A 212 5.36 16.73 8.80
C ASP A 212 6.46 16.24 9.78
N GLY A 213 7.61 15.78 9.24
CA GLY A 213 8.75 15.31 10.04
C GLY A 213 8.53 13.97 10.74
N VAL A 214 7.46 13.22 10.42
CA VAL A 214 7.17 11.93 11.04
C VAL A 214 8.21 10.88 10.61
N PRO A 215 8.97 10.28 11.55
CA PRO A 215 9.96 9.27 11.22
C PRO A 215 9.28 7.93 10.89
N HIS A 216 9.85 7.18 9.94
CA HIS A 216 9.47 5.77 9.75
C HIS A 216 10.27 4.88 10.71
N ARG A 217 9.59 3.90 11.28
CA ARG A 217 10.20 2.84 12.08
C ARG A 217 9.66 1.50 11.60
N SER A 218 10.55 0.64 11.16
CA SER A 218 10.19 -0.73 10.80
C SER A 218 10.10 -1.62 12.03
N LEU A 219 9.12 -2.52 12.10
CA LEU A 219 9.09 -3.59 13.10
C LEU A 219 10.36 -4.44 13.04
N LEU A 220 10.97 -4.61 11.88
CA LEU A 220 12.24 -5.33 11.70
C LEU A 220 13.38 -4.78 12.58
N SER A 221 13.33 -3.48 12.95
CA SER A 221 14.34 -2.84 13.79
C SER A 221 14.17 -3.07 15.30
N LEU A 222 13.05 -3.64 15.71
CA LEU A 222 12.74 -3.78 17.13
C LEU A 222 13.33 -5.06 17.72
N PRO A 223 13.66 -5.07 19.02
CA PRO A 223 14.17 -6.27 19.69
C PRO A 223 13.26 -7.48 19.52
N GLY A 224 13.82 -8.64 19.20
CA GLY A 224 13.08 -9.89 19.00
C GLY A 224 12.38 -10.03 17.65
N MET A 225 12.38 -8.98 16.79
CA MET A 225 11.64 -8.98 15.54
C MET A 225 12.45 -9.40 14.31
N ALA A 226 13.79 -9.39 14.38
CA ALA A 226 14.64 -9.65 13.22
C ALA A 226 14.38 -11.00 12.55
N GLU A 227 14.13 -12.06 13.32
CA GLU A 227 13.94 -13.42 12.79
C GLU A 227 12.49 -13.73 12.40
N ARG A 228 11.52 -12.86 12.75
CA ARG A 228 10.09 -13.06 12.54
C ARG A 228 9.40 -11.99 11.70
N THR A 229 10.16 -11.05 11.12
CA THR A 229 9.60 -9.97 10.29
C THR A 229 9.96 -10.14 8.82
N ILE A 230 8.97 -10.00 7.96
CA ILE A 230 9.11 -9.86 6.51
C ILE A 230 8.69 -8.43 6.16
N LYS A 231 9.69 -7.55 5.95
CA LYS A 231 9.48 -6.15 5.54
C LYS A 231 9.35 -6.08 4.02
N ILE A 232 8.35 -5.38 3.54
CA ILE A 232 8.07 -5.22 2.10
C ILE A 232 8.19 -3.75 1.70
N GLY A 233 8.96 -3.50 0.65
CA GLY A 233 9.17 -2.18 0.05
C GLY A 233 8.80 -2.13 -1.43
N SER A 234 8.69 -0.90 -1.97
CA SER A 234 8.26 -0.69 -3.35
C SER A 234 8.95 0.50 -4.00
N ALA A 235 9.71 0.24 -5.06
CA ALA A 235 10.25 1.30 -5.91
C ALA A 235 9.12 2.14 -6.55
N GLY A 236 7.98 1.50 -6.87
CA GLY A 236 6.82 2.18 -7.42
C GLY A 236 6.29 3.31 -6.53
N LYS A 237 6.39 3.14 -5.20
CA LYS A 237 5.98 4.16 -4.23
C LYS A 237 7.09 5.16 -3.91
N LEU A 238 8.34 4.71 -3.85
CA LEU A 238 9.48 5.60 -3.60
C LEU A 238 9.74 6.58 -4.74
N PHE A 239 9.50 6.17 -5.99
CA PHE A 239 9.84 6.95 -7.18
C PHE A 239 8.64 7.38 -8.04
N GLY A 240 7.40 7.02 -7.67
CA GLY A 240 6.23 7.27 -8.51
C GLY A 240 6.15 6.36 -9.76
N LEU A 241 6.96 5.31 -9.84
CA LEU A 241 7.07 4.41 -11.00
C LEU A 241 6.25 3.12 -10.79
N THR A 242 4.95 3.28 -10.49
CA THR A 242 4.07 2.17 -10.09
C THR A 242 3.95 1.08 -11.15
N GLY A 243 3.98 1.45 -12.43
CA GLY A 243 3.90 0.54 -13.58
C GLY A 243 5.15 -0.31 -13.81
N TRP A 244 6.29 0.06 -13.21
CA TRP A 244 7.53 -0.74 -13.35
C TRP A 244 7.48 -2.05 -12.59
N LYS A 245 6.59 -2.17 -11.63
CA LYS A 245 6.40 -3.39 -10.85
C LYS A 245 7.70 -3.90 -10.22
N ILE A 246 8.54 -3.02 -9.67
CA ILE A 246 9.70 -3.37 -8.87
C ILE A 246 9.39 -3.16 -7.39
N GLY A 247 9.43 -4.24 -6.64
CA GLY A 247 9.35 -4.29 -5.19
C GLY A 247 10.40 -5.24 -4.63
N TRP A 248 10.43 -5.38 -3.35
CA TRP A 248 11.31 -6.32 -2.64
C TRP A 248 10.73 -6.70 -1.29
N LEU A 249 11.20 -7.81 -0.77
CA LEU A 249 11.08 -8.14 0.65
C LEU A 249 12.46 -8.16 1.30
N CYS A 250 12.50 -7.84 2.58
CA CYS A 250 13.66 -7.91 3.45
C CYS A 250 13.32 -8.72 4.70
N ALA A 251 14.13 -9.70 5.03
CA ALA A 251 13.96 -10.55 6.20
C ALA A 251 15.30 -11.17 6.63
N ALA A 252 15.34 -11.86 7.75
CA ALA A 252 16.47 -12.72 8.08
C ALA A 252 16.75 -13.72 6.94
N PRO A 253 18.02 -14.07 6.65
CA PRO A 253 18.35 -14.90 5.49
C PRO A 253 17.62 -16.25 5.43
N ALA A 254 17.28 -16.85 6.56
CA ALA A 254 16.51 -18.11 6.60
C ALA A 254 15.06 -17.89 6.15
N MET A 255 14.42 -16.82 6.63
CA MET A 255 13.06 -16.42 6.24
C MET A 255 13.02 -15.97 4.76
N ALA A 256 13.98 -15.17 4.32
CA ALA A 256 14.08 -14.75 2.92
C ALA A 256 14.20 -15.96 1.97
N ARG A 257 14.99 -16.97 2.31
CA ARG A 257 15.08 -18.22 1.53
C ARG A 257 13.78 -19.01 1.52
N LEU A 258 13.02 -19.00 2.61
CA LEU A 258 11.69 -19.63 2.64
C LEU A 258 10.75 -18.94 1.64
N VAL A 259 10.65 -17.62 1.72
CA VAL A 259 9.77 -16.84 0.83
C VAL A 259 10.22 -16.91 -0.62
N ALA A 260 11.53 -16.96 -0.88
CA ALA A 260 12.08 -17.11 -2.23
C ALA A 260 11.58 -18.39 -2.94
N ARG A 261 11.26 -19.47 -2.21
CA ARG A 261 10.70 -20.70 -2.80
C ARG A 261 9.29 -20.49 -3.37
N ALA A 262 8.47 -19.68 -2.71
CA ALA A 262 7.16 -19.30 -3.26
C ALA A 262 7.31 -18.33 -4.45
N HIS A 263 8.13 -17.30 -4.30
CA HIS A 263 8.47 -16.35 -5.36
C HIS A 263 8.93 -17.05 -6.65
N GLN A 264 9.77 -18.07 -6.53
CA GLN A 264 10.28 -18.84 -7.68
C GLN A 264 9.17 -19.37 -8.60
N PHE A 265 8.01 -19.74 -8.06
CA PHE A 265 6.90 -20.32 -8.82
C PHE A 265 5.75 -19.32 -9.08
N LEU A 266 5.86 -18.09 -8.58
CA LEU A 266 4.91 -17.02 -8.90
C LEU A 266 5.35 -16.28 -10.17
N THR A 267 6.51 -15.65 -10.15
CA THR A 267 7.05 -14.90 -11.29
C THR A 267 8.47 -15.30 -11.67
N PHE A 268 9.17 -16.07 -10.84
CA PHE A 268 10.56 -16.45 -10.94
C PHE A 268 11.50 -15.25 -10.78
N THR A 269 11.30 -14.19 -11.54
CA THR A 269 12.12 -12.97 -11.53
C THR A 269 11.35 -11.82 -12.19
N THR A 270 11.91 -10.62 -12.16
CA THR A 270 11.36 -9.45 -12.82
C THR A 270 12.39 -8.80 -13.76
N MET A 271 11.93 -7.87 -14.61
CA MET A 271 12.71 -7.26 -15.68
C MET A 271 14.05 -6.69 -15.19
N PRO A 272 15.21 -7.15 -15.73
CA PRO A 272 16.52 -6.76 -15.22
C PRO A 272 16.83 -5.27 -15.44
N ALA A 273 16.40 -4.68 -16.55
CA ALA A 273 16.70 -3.28 -16.88
C ALA A 273 16.12 -2.30 -15.84
N THR A 274 14.89 -2.55 -15.38
CA THR A 274 14.26 -1.75 -14.33
C THR A 274 14.90 -2.00 -12.96
N GLN A 275 15.40 -3.22 -12.70
CA GLN A 275 16.15 -3.51 -11.48
C GLN A 275 17.44 -2.69 -11.41
N TYR A 276 18.23 -2.61 -12.49
CA TYR A 276 19.45 -1.80 -12.54
C TYR A 276 19.14 -0.32 -12.33
N ALA A 277 18.09 0.20 -12.97
CA ALA A 277 17.68 1.59 -12.83
C ALA A 277 17.25 1.93 -11.38
N VAL A 278 16.52 1.03 -10.72
CA VAL A 278 16.12 1.20 -9.31
C VAL A 278 17.34 1.14 -8.40
N ALA A 279 18.33 0.27 -8.68
CA ALA A 279 19.59 0.22 -7.94
C ALA A 279 20.34 1.56 -8.00
N GLU A 280 20.43 2.18 -9.19
CA GLU A 280 20.99 3.52 -9.34
C GLU A 280 20.17 4.57 -8.58
N GLY A 281 18.83 4.49 -8.66
CA GLY A 281 17.92 5.44 -8.00
C GLY A 281 18.00 5.41 -6.48
N LEU A 282 18.15 4.23 -5.86
CA LEU A 282 18.25 4.09 -4.40
C LEU A 282 19.53 4.72 -3.84
N ALA A 283 20.55 4.93 -4.65
CA ALA A 283 21.77 5.65 -4.27
C ALA A 283 21.68 7.18 -4.46
N ARG A 284 20.53 7.70 -4.98
CA ARG A 284 20.32 9.10 -5.35
C ARG A 284 19.40 9.79 -4.36
N ASP A 285 19.95 10.26 -3.23
CA ASP A 285 19.19 11.02 -2.22
C ASP A 285 18.57 12.30 -2.79
N ASP A 286 19.22 12.93 -3.77
CA ASP A 286 18.69 14.11 -4.46
C ASP A 286 17.40 13.81 -5.28
N VAL A 287 17.33 12.65 -5.92
CA VAL A 287 16.13 12.21 -6.64
C VAL A 287 15.00 11.91 -5.67
N LEU A 288 15.28 11.17 -4.60
CA LEU A 288 14.29 10.87 -3.56
C LEU A 288 13.76 12.15 -2.90
N ALA A 289 14.64 13.08 -2.54
CA ALA A 289 14.25 14.34 -1.93
C ALA A 289 13.38 15.20 -2.87
N ARG A 290 13.71 15.25 -4.15
CA ARG A 290 12.92 15.98 -5.16
C ARG A 290 11.52 15.38 -5.33
N GLN A 291 11.42 14.05 -5.40
CA GLN A 291 10.12 13.37 -5.48
C GLN A 291 9.27 13.66 -4.25
N HIS A 292 9.86 13.53 -3.07
CA HIS A 292 9.18 13.82 -1.81
C HIS A 292 8.69 15.28 -1.74
N ALA A 293 9.53 16.26 -2.13
CA ALA A 293 9.15 17.66 -2.17
C ALA A 293 7.99 17.94 -3.15
N GLY A 294 7.97 17.23 -4.29
CA GLY A 294 6.85 17.29 -5.23
C GLY A 294 5.54 16.83 -4.59
N TRP A 295 5.55 15.70 -3.93
CA TRP A 295 4.35 15.18 -3.25
C TRP A 295 3.94 16.00 -2.03
N ALA A 296 4.87 16.57 -1.28
CA ALA A 296 4.57 17.51 -0.19
C ALA A 296 3.79 18.72 -0.71
N ARG A 297 4.23 19.30 -1.82
CA ARG A 297 3.58 20.45 -2.47
C ARG A 297 2.16 20.12 -2.91
N THR A 298 1.96 19.00 -3.61
CA THR A 298 0.60 18.60 -4.08
C THR A 298 -0.32 18.23 -2.90
N ARG A 299 0.25 17.63 -1.82
CA ARG A 299 -0.50 17.40 -0.57
C ARG A 299 -0.97 18.71 0.05
N GLU A 300 -0.10 19.69 0.24
CA GLU A 300 -0.46 20.99 0.78
C GLU A 300 -1.53 21.69 -0.07
N ALA A 301 -1.39 21.61 -1.40
CA ALA A 301 -2.37 22.17 -2.33
C ALA A 301 -3.74 21.52 -2.13
N LEU A 302 -3.83 20.19 -2.10
CA LEU A 302 -5.09 19.49 -1.87
C LEU A 302 -5.70 19.83 -0.51
N LEU A 303 -4.91 19.78 0.57
CA LEU A 303 -5.41 20.07 1.92
C LEU A 303 -5.96 21.49 2.04
N ARG A 304 -5.27 22.48 1.47
CA ARG A 304 -5.75 23.86 1.42
C ARG A 304 -7.06 23.99 0.62
N LEU A 305 -7.11 23.42 -0.59
CA LEU A 305 -8.31 23.45 -1.44
C LEU A 305 -9.51 22.83 -0.75
N LEU A 306 -9.34 21.70 -0.05
CA LEU A 306 -10.41 21.04 0.69
C LEU A 306 -10.88 21.89 1.88
N ALA A 307 -9.95 22.49 2.64
CA ALA A 307 -10.27 23.37 3.76
C ALA A 307 -11.02 24.62 3.30
N ASP A 308 -10.54 25.29 2.24
CA ASP A 308 -11.19 26.48 1.65
C ASP A 308 -12.60 26.15 1.12
N ALA A 309 -12.80 24.93 0.65
CA ALA A 309 -14.10 24.43 0.22
C ALA A 309 -14.98 23.93 1.38
N GLY A 310 -14.53 23.97 2.63
CA GLY A 310 -15.29 23.58 3.82
C GLY A 310 -15.41 22.06 4.05
N PHE A 311 -14.50 21.26 3.50
CA PHE A 311 -14.42 19.82 3.81
C PHE A 311 -13.60 19.57 5.08
N ALA A 312 -14.09 18.68 5.94
CA ALA A 312 -13.36 18.21 7.13
C ALA A 312 -12.40 17.09 6.74
N VAL A 313 -11.10 17.39 6.78
CA VAL A 313 -10.05 16.42 6.41
C VAL A 313 -9.50 15.75 7.65
N LEU A 314 -9.39 14.43 7.63
CA LEU A 314 -8.77 13.66 8.70
C LEU A 314 -7.23 13.76 8.63
N PRO A 315 -6.52 13.70 9.77
CA PRO A 315 -5.06 13.70 9.79
C PRO A 315 -4.47 12.53 8.98
N ALA A 316 -3.62 12.86 8.01
CA ALA A 316 -2.93 11.89 7.16
C ALA A 316 -1.47 12.34 6.96
N PRO A 317 -0.54 12.02 7.90
CA PRO A 317 0.85 12.46 7.83
C PRO A 317 1.69 11.67 6.81
N ALA A 318 1.09 10.68 6.13
CA ALA A 318 1.81 9.84 5.17
C ALA A 318 0.90 9.39 4.01
N THR A 319 1.49 8.68 3.07
CA THR A 319 0.89 8.16 1.84
C THR A 319 0.52 9.25 0.82
N TRP A 320 -0.01 8.87 -0.33
CA TRP A 320 -0.53 9.81 -1.33
C TRP A 320 -2.00 10.19 -1.11
N PHE A 321 -2.54 9.86 0.07
CA PHE A 321 -3.98 9.95 0.31
C PHE A 321 -4.34 11.04 1.33
N ALA A 322 -5.53 11.62 1.12
CA ALA A 322 -6.24 12.42 2.09
C ALA A 322 -7.64 11.82 2.27
N CYS A 323 -8.16 11.86 3.49
CA CYS A 323 -9.48 11.34 3.83
C CYS A 323 -10.39 12.47 4.29
N ILE A 324 -11.63 12.49 3.78
CA ILE A 324 -12.68 13.44 4.16
C ILE A 324 -13.67 12.71 5.07
N ASP A 325 -13.96 13.29 6.23
CA ASP A 325 -15.09 12.92 7.08
C ASP A 325 -16.36 13.58 6.50
N LEU A 326 -17.29 12.75 6.04
CA LEU A 326 -18.51 13.22 5.37
C LEU A 326 -19.44 13.91 6.37
N ALA A 327 -19.66 13.33 7.54
CA ALA A 327 -20.56 13.90 8.55
C ALA A 327 -20.04 15.25 9.06
N ALA A 328 -18.74 15.35 9.36
CA ALA A 328 -18.11 16.60 9.76
C ALA A 328 -18.07 17.65 8.62
N SER A 329 -18.22 17.21 7.36
CA SER A 329 -18.35 18.07 6.18
C SER A 329 -19.81 18.46 5.86
N GLY A 330 -20.77 18.11 6.74
CA GLY A 330 -22.20 18.40 6.55
C GLY A 330 -22.90 17.50 5.54
N ILE A 331 -22.34 16.32 5.23
CA ILE A 331 -22.87 15.37 4.23
C ILE A 331 -23.55 14.20 4.95
N ALA A 332 -24.84 13.98 4.67
CA ALA A 332 -25.63 12.93 5.31
C ALA A 332 -25.59 11.56 4.58
N LEU A 333 -24.92 11.49 3.43
CA LEU A 333 -24.74 10.24 2.69
C LEU A 333 -23.69 9.34 3.35
N ASP A 334 -23.85 8.02 3.20
CA ASP A 334 -22.75 7.12 3.47
C ASP A 334 -21.63 7.24 2.41
N ASP A 335 -20.46 6.69 2.68
CA ASP A 335 -19.28 6.84 1.85
C ASP A 335 -19.40 6.14 0.48
N ALA A 336 -20.11 5.01 0.41
CA ALA A 336 -20.35 4.29 -0.84
C ALA A 336 -21.31 5.06 -1.75
N GLU A 337 -22.43 5.54 -1.20
CA GLU A 337 -23.40 6.34 -1.93
C GLU A 337 -22.83 7.70 -2.34
N PHE A 338 -22.05 8.35 -1.44
CA PHE A 338 -21.36 9.59 -1.78
C PHE A 338 -20.42 9.39 -2.98
N SER A 339 -19.55 8.39 -2.93
CA SER A 339 -18.57 8.14 -4.01
C SER A 339 -19.26 7.80 -5.33
N ARG A 340 -20.33 7.00 -5.29
CA ARG A 340 -21.13 6.67 -6.46
C ARG A 340 -21.77 7.91 -7.09
N ARG A 341 -22.41 8.74 -6.28
CA ARG A 341 -23.08 9.96 -6.76
C ARG A 341 -22.06 11.02 -7.19
N ALA A 342 -20.95 11.20 -6.46
CA ALA A 342 -19.90 12.14 -6.81
C ALA A 342 -19.33 11.88 -8.21
N VAL A 343 -19.12 10.63 -8.60
CA VAL A 343 -18.58 10.31 -9.94
C VAL A 343 -19.65 10.50 -11.04
N HIS A 344 -20.92 10.19 -10.78
CA HIS A 344 -21.98 10.28 -11.79
C HIS A 344 -22.58 11.68 -11.93
N GLU A 345 -22.81 12.35 -10.82
CA GLU A 345 -23.47 13.67 -10.76
C GLU A 345 -22.46 14.81 -10.66
N GLY A 346 -21.42 14.63 -9.82
CA GLY A 346 -20.37 15.63 -9.61
C GLY A 346 -19.20 15.55 -10.62
N GLY A 347 -19.05 14.43 -11.33
CA GLY A 347 -17.96 14.23 -12.28
C GLY A 347 -16.57 14.05 -11.61
N VAL A 348 -16.54 13.56 -10.37
CA VAL A 348 -15.29 13.31 -9.62
C VAL A 348 -15.32 11.91 -8.97
N ALA A 349 -14.34 11.10 -9.27
CA ALA A 349 -14.17 9.81 -8.62
C ALA A 349 -13.40 9.96 -7.30
N THR A 350 -13.95 9.38 -6.24
CA THR A 350 -13.35 9.19 -4.91
C THR A 350 -13.41 7.71 -4.58
N ILE A 351 -12.73 7.26 -3.52
CA ILE A 351 -12.84 5.87 -3.05
C ILE A 351 -13.49 5.85 -1.66
N PRO A 352 -14.62 5.14 -1.49
CA PRO A 352 -15.23 4.97 -0.17
C PRO A 352 -14.34 4.09 0.71
N LEU A 353 -14.18 4.44 2.00
CA LEU A 353 -13.39 3.63 2.91
C LEU A 353 -14.04 2.28 3.22
N SER A 354 -15.36 2.16 3.11
CA SER A 354 -16.06 0.87 3.20
C SER A 354 -15.55 -0.18 2.24
N ALA A 355 -14.97 0.21 1.10
CA ALA A 355 -14.32 -0.72 0.17
C ALA A 355 -13.05 -1.39 0.72
N PHE A 356 -12.53 -0.91 1.84
CA PHE A 356 -11.37 -1.49 2.55
C PHE A 356 -11.78 -2.24 3.83
N VAL A 357 -13.08 -2.42 4.05
CA VAL A 357 -13.65 -3.16 5.18
C VAL A 357 -14.32 -4.43 4.65
N GLU A 358 -14.11 -5.55 5.32
CA GLU A 358 -14.49 -6.88 4.83
C GLU A 358 -15.98 -7.01 4.53
N ASP A 359 -16.83 -6.50 5.40
CA ASP A 359 -18.28 -6.55 5.24
C ASP A 359 -18.86 -5.36 4.46
N GLY A 360 -17.99 -4.44 4.01
CA GLY A 360 -18.39 -3.22 3.31
C GLY A 360 -19.19 -2.26 4.17
N ALA A 361 -19.13 -2.39 5.50
CA ALA A 361 -19.85 -1.51 6.42
C ALA A 361 -19.51 -0.03 6.18
N PRO A 362 -20.50 0.87 6.09
CA PRO A 362 -20.26 2.29 5.88
C PRO A 362 -19.34 2.88 6.96
N THR A 363 -18.34 3.63 6.52
CA THR A 363 -17.37 4.27 7.42
C THR A 363 -17.61 5.78 7.56
N GLY A 364 -18.42 6.38 6.67
CA GLY A 364 -18.61 7.83 6.59
C GLY A 364 -17.38 8.59 6.12
N VAL A 365 -16.37 7.91 5.56
CA VAL A 365 -15.10 8.51 5.14
C VAL A 365 -14.81 8.16 3.68
N VAL A 366 -14.36 9.14 2.90
CA VAL A 366 -13.89 8.93 1.52
C VAL A 366 -12.44 9.31 1.38
N ARG A 367 -11.72 8.54 0.54
CA ARG A 367 -10.31 8.75 0.23
C ARG A 367 -10.12 9.45 -1.10
N LEU A 368 -9.19 10.41 -1.12
CA LEU A 368 -8.70 11.11 -2.31
C LEU A 368 -7.19 10.91 -2.44
N CYS A 369 -6.67 11.05 -3.67
CA CYS A 369 -5.25 10.99 -3.97
C CYS A 369 -4.72 12.39 -4.32
N HIS A 370 -3.63 12.81 -3.66
CA HIS A 370 -3.03 14.12 -3.89
C HIS A 370 -1.86 14.12 -4.90
N CYS A 371 -1.35 12.95 -5.32
CA CYS A 371 -0.26 12.88 -6.30
C CYS A 371 -0.75 13.10 -7.74
N LYS A 372 -1.41 14.24 -7.95
CA LYS A 372 -1.99 14.70 -9.21
C LYS A 372 -1.49 16.10 -9.52
N ASP A 373 -1.64 16.54 -10.77
CA ASP A 373 -1.36 17.92 -11.12
C ASP A 373 -2.26 18.87 -10.34
N GLU A 374 -1.71 20.03 -9.91
CA GLU A 374 -2.44 20.99 -9.06
C GLU A 374 -3.74 21.50 -9.74
N ALA A 375 -3.73 21.63 -11.07
CA ALA A 375 -4.95 22.00 -11.83
C ALA A 375 -6.03 20.91 -11.75
N VAL A 376 -5.63 19.63 -11.77
CA VAL A 376 -6.54 18.48 -11.61
C VAL A 376 -7.12 18.46 -10.20
N LEU A 377 -6.29 18.72 -9.17
CA LEU A 377 -6.72 18.82 -7.78
C LEU A 377 -7.74 19.95 -7.60
N ALA A 378 -7.44 21.15 -8.13
CA ALA A 378 -8.31 22.31 -8.03
C ALA A 378 -9.68 22.07 -8.69
N GLU A 379 -9.70 21.51 -9.90
CA GLU A 379 -10.93 21.19 -10.61
C GLU A 379 -11.72 20.08 -9.88
N GLY A 380 -11.05 19.05 -9.39
CA GLY A 380 -11.70 17.99 -8.65
C GLY A 380 -12.37 18.48 -7.37
N VAL A 381 -11.68 19.28 -6.56
CA VAL A 381 -12.24 19.86 -5.33
C VAL A 381 -13.39 20.82 -5.64
N ARG A 382 -13.25 21.66 -6.67
CA ARG A 382 -14.33 22.55 -7.11
C ARG A 382 -15.59 21.77 -7.47
N ARG A 383 -15.47 20.68 -8.23
CA ARG A 383 -16.60 19.81 -8.58
C ARG A 383 -17.22 19.14 -7.35
N LEU A 384 -16.39 18.63 -6.42
CA LEU A 384 -16.88 18.04 -5.18
C LEU A 384 -17.66 19.05 -4.33
N ALA A 385 -17.19 20.30 -4.25
CA ALA A 385 -17.90 21.36 -3.52
C ALA A 385 -19.26 21.65 -4.14
N VAL A 386 -19.34 21.84 -5.46
CA VAL A 386 -20.59 22.05 -6.19
C VAL A 386 -21.55 20.86 -6.00
N PHE A 387 -21.04 19.65 -6.06
CA PHE A 387 -21.83 18.44 -5.83
C PHE A 387 -22.39 18.40 -4.40
N ARG A 388 -21.56 18.64 -3.38
CA ARG A 388 -21.99 18.69 -1.97
C ARG A 388 -23.09 19.73 -1.77
N ASP A 389 -22.88 20.94 -2.29
CA ASP A 389 -23.84 22.06 -2.11
C ASP A 389 -25.19 21.78 -2.80
N GLY A 390 -25.19 20.88 -3.78
CA GLY A 390 -26.40 20.39 -4.43
C GLY A 390 -27.12 19.23 -3.75
N LEU A 391 -26.59 18.71 -2.63
CA LEU A 391 -27.19 17.60 -1.88
C LEU A 391 -28.27 18.06 -0.91
N GLY A 392 -28.31 19.35 -0.59
CA GLY A 392 -29.19 19.98 0.42
C GLY A 392 -30.57 20.31 -0.02
#